data_8dcfcdd13e7996c5472a807479810b9e
#
_entry.id   8dcfcdd13e7996c5472a807479810b9e
#
_cell.length_a   1.000
_cell.length_b   1.000
_cell.length_c   1.000
_cell.angle_alpha   90.00
_cell.angle_beta   90.00
_cell.angle_gamma   90.00
#
_symmetry.space_group_name_H-M   'P 1'
#
loop_
_entity.id
_entity.type
_entity.pdbx_description
1 polymer ?
#
loop_
_entity_poly.entity_id
_entity_poly.type
_entity_poly.pdbx_seq_one_letter_code
_entity_poly.pdbx_strand_id
1 'polypeptide(L)'
;MLAIVVFVGVQKQDSQACEPVFSLDESKAKINFLDKQTAQFASSTVELMGRSTEGGVQITFLDGNSKKIVDQRFYGETGRSHMRFYFEGNIIFSIVKLNITYEVPITVDNNVSIKSTEEKGYYLDANGRVCGVDVDGVAQPVEADAQEMIKEYIAGIK
;
A
#
# COMPACT_ATOMS: atom_id res chain seq x y z
N MET A 1 59.75 10.42 15.60
CA MET A 1 58.30 10.45 15.96
C MET A 1 57.54 10.59 14.67
N LEU A 2 56.94 9.49 14.18
CA LEU A 2 56.22 9.45 12.89
C LEU A 2 54.72 9.55 13.21
N ALA A 3 54.05 10.61 12.78
CA ALA A 3 52.59 10.76 12.94
C ALA A 3 51.90 10.07 11.78
N ILE A 4 51.11 9.03 12.10
CA ILE A 4 50.25 8.35 11.15
C ILE A 4 48.93 9.12 11.10
N VAL A 5 48.67 9.81 9.98
CA VAL A 5 47.36 10.42 9.71
C VAL A 5 46.44 9.35 9.12
N VAL A 6 45.49 8.90 9.91
CA VAL A 6 44.41 7.98 9.43
C VAL A 6 43.36 8.83 8.73
N PHE A 7 43.31 8.76 7.41
CA PHE A 7 42.17 9.29 6.65
C PHE A 7 40.97 8.33 6.82
N VAL A 8 40.03 8.74 7.65
CA VAL A 8 38.70 8.10 7.67
C VAL A 8 37.96 8.64 6.44
N GLY A 9 37.94 7.84 5.39
CA GLY A 9 37.11 8.10 4.21
C GLY A 9 35.65 7.98 4.60
N VAL A 10 34.95 9.10 4.70
CA VAL A 10 33.49 9.14 4.74
C VAL A 10 33.01 8.70 3.37
N GLN A 11 32.62 7.42 3.25
CA GLN A 11 31.87 6.96 2.09
C GLN A 11 30.54 7.74 2.08
N LYS A 12 30.43 8.71 1.18
CA LYS A 12 29.12 9.21 0.74
C LYS A 12 28.39 7.99 0.18
N GLN A 13 27.42 7.48 0.93
CA GLN A 13 26.37 6.66 0.37
C GLN A 13 25.66 7.55 -0.66
N ASP A 14 25.92 7.32 -1.94
CA ASP A 14 25.11 7.86 -3.01
C ASP A 14 23.69 7.34 -2.75
N SER A 15 22.84 8.20 -2.22
CA SER A 15 21.40 7.94 -2.16
C SER A 15 20.91 7.98 -3.60
N GLN A 16 20.94 6.82 -4.26
CA GLN A 16 20.39 6.65 -5.58
C GLN A 16 18.96 7.18 -5.52
N ALA A 17 18.66 8.24 -6.30
CA ALA A 17 17.36 8.85 -6.34
C ALA A 17 16.32 7.78 -6.58
N CYS A 18 15.26 7.75 -5.75
CA CYS A 18 14.19 6.78 -5.88
C CYS A 18 13.33 7.16 -7.08
N GLU A 19 13.30 6.30 -8.11
CA GLU A 19 12.42 6.46 -9.27
C GLU A 19 11.26 5.46 -9.18
N PRO A 20 10.02 5.92 -9.00
CA PRO A 20 8.85 5.05 -9.01
C PRO A 20 8.68 4.42 -10.41
N VAL A 21 8.03 3.23 -10.49
CA VAL A 21 7.75 2.53 -11.76
C VAL A 21 7.01 3.44 -12.74
N PHE A 22 6.11 4.26 -12.23
CA PHE A 22 5.38 5.31 -12.96
C PHE A 22 5.42 6.60 -12.18
N SER A 23 5.38 7.75 -12.86
CA SER A 23 5.16 9.03 -12.19
C SER A 23 3.87 9.02 -11.36
N LEU A 24 3.71 9.95 -10.44
CA LEU A 24 2.52 10.06 -9.60
C LEU A 24 1.23 10.14 -10.42
N ASP A 25 1.22 10.96 -11.46
CA ASP A 25 0.05 11.16 -12.31
C ASP A 25 -0.26 9.92 -13.15
N GLU A 26 0.76 9.26 -13.71
CA GLU A 26 0.61 7.99 -14.45
C GLU A 26 0.11 6.88 -13.53
N SER A 27 0.63 6.79 -12.30
CA SER A 27 0.16 5.82 -11.30
C SER A 27 -1.31 6.02 -10.99
N LYS A 28 -1.75 7.26 -10.73
CA LYS A 28 -3.16 7.59 -10.48
C LYS A 28 -4.06 7.26 -11.68
N ALA A 29 -3.62 7.56 -12.89
CA ALA A 29 -4.36 7.22 -14.10
C ALA A 29 -4.50 5.69 -14.28
N LYS A 30 -3.42 4.92 -14.05
CA LYS A 30 -3.44 3.45 -14.09
C LYS A 30 -4.33 2.84 -13.01
N ILE A 31 -4.26 3.33 -11.76
CA ILE A 31 -5.13 2.91 -10.65
C ILE A 31 -6.59 3.08 -11.04
N ASN A 32 -6.98 4.29 -11.49
CA ASN A 32 -8.34 4.58 -11.90
C ASN A 32 -8.81 3.70 -13.07
N PHE A 33 -7.93 3.42 -14.04
CA PHE A 33 -8.21 2.50 -15.14
C PHE A 33 -8.46 1.08 -14.63
N LEU A 34 -7.56 0.53 -13.80
CA LEU A 34 -7.68 -0.83 -13.26
C LEU A 34 -8.93 -0.99 -12.38
N ASP A 35 -9.25 0.02 -11.55
CA ASP A 35 -10.45 0.00 -10.72
C ASP A 35 -11.74 -0.06 -11.54
N LYS A 36 -11.80 0.63 -12.66
CA LYS A 36 -12.94 0.57 -13.58
C LYS A 36 -13.05 -0.78 -14.32
N GLN A 37 -11.95 -1.52 -14.43
CA GLN A 37 -11.90 -2.81 -15.12
C GLN A 37 -12.16 -4.00 -14.19
N THR A 38 -12.29 -3.81 -12.88
CA THR A 38 -12.41 -4.91 -11.91
C THR A 38 -13.56 -5.88 -12.20
N ALA A 39 -14.69 -5.38 -12.74
CA ALA A 39 -15.83 -6.21 -13.12
C ALA A 39 -15.54 -7.17 -14.31
N GLN A 40 -14.47 -6.92 -15.08
CA GLN A 40 -14.07 -7.73 -16.23
C GLN A 40 -12.99 -8.76 -15.88
N PHE A 41 -12.34 -8.61 -14.73
CA PHE A 41 -11.30 -9.52 -14.27
C PHE A 41 -11.90 -10.77 -13.61
N ALA A 42 -11.24 -11.91 -13.80
CA ALA A 42 -11.49 -13.08 -12.97
C ALA A 42 -11.05 -12.77 -11.54
N SER A 43 -11.77 -13.27 -10.54
CA SER A 43 -11.41 -13.04 -9.14
C SER A 43 -11.42 -14.31 -8.32
N SER A 44 -10.55 -14.36 -7.32
CA SER A 44 -10.51 -15.39 -6.28
C SER A 44 -10.47 -14.73 -4.91
N THR A 45 -11.11 -15.38 -3.93
CA THR A 45 -11.21 -14.84 -2.56
C THR A 45 -10.62 -15.83 -1.56
N VAL A 46 -9.84 -15.31 -0.61
CA VAL A 46 -9.26 -16.06 0.51
C VAL A 46 -9.55 -15.33 1.81
N GLU A 47 -9.95 -16.05 2.85
CA GLU A 47 -10.12 -15.49 4.19
C GLU A 47 -8.76 -15.17 4.83
N LEU A 48 -8.69 -14.03 5.52
CA LEU A 48 -7.53 -13.58 6.28
C LEU A 48 -7.84 -13.68 7.77
N MET A 49 -7.19 -14.65 8.44
CA MET A 49 -7.38 -14.87 9.88
C MET A 49 -6.29 -14.14 10.68
N GLY A 50 -6.65 -13.62 11.86
CA GLY A 50 -5.69 -13.16 12.87
C GLY A 50 -5.10 -11.75 12.69
N ARG A 51 -5.56 -10.96 11.71
CA ARG A 51 -5.11 -9.58 11.50
C ARG A 51 -6.09 -8.50 11.96
N SER A 52 -7.30 -8.89 12.30
CA SER A 52 -8.32 -8.00 12.86
C SER A 52 -9.21 -8.77 13.81
N THR A 53 -9.96 -8.07 14.67
CA THR A 53 -10.86 -8.67 15.64
C THR A 53 -12.04 -9.40 15.00
N GLU A 54 -12.47 -8.97 13.82
CA GLU A 54 -13.62 -9.49 13.09
C GLU A 54 -13.27 -10.16 11.75
N GLY A 55 -11.97 -10.46 11.55
CA GLY A 55 -11.49 -11.14 10.36
C GLY A 55 -11.26 -10.21 9.18
N GLY A 56 -10.95 -10.81 8.03
CA GLY A 56 -10.68 -10.10 6.80
C GLY A 56 -10.77 -11.03 5.60
N VAL A 57 -10.71 -10.43 4.41
CA VAL A 57 -10.69 -11.16 3.14
C VAL A 57 -9.65 -10.56 2.21
N GLN A 58 -9.05 -11.42 1.38
CA GLN A 58 -8.24 -11.00 0.24
C GLN A 58 -8.95 -11.40 -1.03
N ILE A 59 -9.13 -10.45 -1.95
CA ILE A 59 -9.67 -10.67 -3.28
C ILE A 59 -8.54 -10.40 -4.27
N THR A 60 -8.20 -11.39 -5.09
CA THR A 60 -7.20 -11.25 -6.15
C THR A 60 -7.90 -11.15 -7.50
N PHE A 61 -7.63 -10.09 -8.25
CA PHE A 61 -8.17 -9.83 -9.58
C PHE A 61 -7.12 -10.16 -10.64
N LEU A 62 -7.51 -10.97 -11.62
CA LEU A 62 -6.65 -11.52 -12.67
C LEU A 62 -7.18 -11.15 -14.07
N ASP A 63 -6.27 -10.73 -14.94
CA ASP A 63 -6.50 -10.63 -16.38
C ASP A 63 -5.72 -11.78 -17.06
N GLY A 64 -6.44 -12.82 -17.46
CA GLY A 64 -5.83 -14.10 -17.80
C GLY A 64 -5.06 -14.67 -16.61
N ASN A 65 -3.74 -14.88 -16.78
CA ASN A 65 -2.83 -15.33 -15.71
C ASN A 65 -2.09 -14.18 -15.01
N SER A 66 -2.34 -12.94 -15.42
CA SER A 66 -1.66 -11.76 -14.87
C SER A 66 -2.43 -11.16 -13.70
N LYS A 67 -1.77 -11.08 -12.54
CA LYS A 67 -2.31 -10.41 -11.36
C LYS A 67 -2.37 -8.90 -11.64
N LYS A 68 -3.53 -8.27 -11.43
CA LYS A 68 -3.77 -6.84 -11.64
C LYS A 68 -3.98 -6.09 -10.34
N ILE A 69 -4.81 -6.64 -9.46
CA ILE A 69 -5.11 -6.04 -8.16
C ILE A 69 -5.18 -7.14 -7.11
N VAL A 70 -4.63 -6.88 -5.93
CA VAL A 70 -4.94 -7.62 -4.70
C VAL A 70 -5.61 -6.64 -3.74
N ASP A 71 -6.83 -6.94 -3.32
CA ASP A 71 -7.63 -6.12 -2.40
C ASP A 71 -7.78 -6.87 -1.08
N GLN A 72 -7.10 -6.39 -0.03
CA GLN A 72 -7.23 -6.89 1.34
C GLN A 72 -8.17 -5.99 2.12
N ARG A 73 -9.16 -6.58 2.77
CA ARG A 73 -10.15 -5.89 3.59
C ARG A 73 -10.12 -6.45 5.00
N PHE A 74 -9.99 -5.58 5.98
CA PHE A 74 -9.99 -5.92 7.40
C PHE A 74 -11.14 -5.22 8.08
N TYR A 75 -11.87 -5.99 8.87
CA TYR A 75 -13.06 -5.53 9.58
C TYR A 75 -12.77 -5.44 11.08
N GLY A 76 -13.27 -4.41 11.74
CA GLY A 76 -13.15 -4.21 13.16
C GLY A 76 -14.34 -3.44 13.73
N GLU A 77 -14.53 -3.52 15.03
CA GLU A 77 -15.66 -2.89 15.74
C GLU A 77 -15.72 -1.37 15.56
N THR A 78 -14.56 -0.71 15.48
CA THR A 78 -14.44 0.76 15.43
C THR A 78 -14.15 1.30 14.03
N GLY A 79 -14.03 0.41 13.05
CA GLY A 79 -13.72 0.81 11.69
C GLY A 79 -13.33 -0.36 10.80
N ARG A 80 -12.96 -0.04 9.57
CA ARG A 80 -12.46 -1.00 8.59
C ARG A 80 -11.30 -0.40 7.82
N SER A 81 -10.40 -1.24 7.32
CA SER A 81 -9.37 -0.81 6.38
C SER A 81 -9.38 -1.65 5.12
N HIS A 82 -9.12 -1.00 4.00
CA HIS A 82 -8.89 -1.64 2.72
C HIS A 82 -7.47 -1.33 2.29
N MET A 83 -6.80 -2.32 1.71
CA MET A 83 -5.48 -2.15 1.15
C MET A 83 -5.43 -2.80 -0.22
N ARG A 84 -5.23 -1.98 -1.24
CA ARG A 84 -5.14 -2.41 -2.63
C ARG A 84 -3.73 -2.32 -3.13
N PHE A 85 -3.24 -3.43 -3.68
CA PHE A 85 -1.96 -3.55 -4.34
C PHE A 85 -2.18 -3.60 -5.84
N TYR A 86 -1.56 -2.70 -6.58
CA TYR A 86 -1.70 -2.59 -8.02
C TYR A 86 -0.45 -3.09 -8.72
N PHE A 87 -0.64 -3.95 -9.73
CA PHE A 87 0.43 -4.68 -10.40
C PHE A 87 0.59 -4.23 -11.85
N GLU A 88 1.85 -4.11 -12.27
CA GLU A 88 2.27 -4.11 -13.67
C GLU A 88 3.15 -5.34 -13.89
N GLY A 89 2.63 -6.35 -14.61
CA GLY A 89 3.26 -7.66 -14.64
C GLY A 89 3.35 -8.29 -13.24
N ASN A 90 4.58 -8.56 -12.78
CA ASN A 90 4.85 -9.10 -11.44
C ASN A 90 5.31 -8.03 -10.42
N ILE A 91 5.33 -6.76 -10.83
CA ILE A 91 5.82 -5.66 -10.00
C ILE A 91 4.63 -4.93 -9.37
N ILE A 92 4.69 -4.67 -8.08
CA ILE A 92 3.74 -3.78 -7.40
C ILE A 92 4.23 -2.35 -7.63
N PHE A 93 3.47 -1.55 -8.38
CA PHE A 93 3.83 -0.16 -8.64
C PHE A 93 3.18 0.83 -7.67
N SER A 94 2.07 0.43 -7.05
CA SER A 94 1.38 1.26 -6.06
C SER A 94 0.61 0.43 -5.05
N ILE A 95 0.45 0.99 -3.85
CA ILE A 95 -0.41 0.48 -2.79
C ILE A 95 -1.29 1.64 -2.32
N VAL A 96 -2.60 1.42 -2.27
CA VAL A 96 -3.57 2.38 -1.74
C VAL A 96 -4.21 1.79 -0.49
N LYS A 97 -4.10 2.51 0.63
CA LYS A 97 -4.72 2.16 1.90
C LYS A 97 -5.85 3.14 2.21
N LEU A 98 -7.04 2.61 2.44
CA LEU A 98 -8.20 3.35 2.88
C LEU A 98 -8.55 2.93 4.30
N ASN A 99 -8.54 3.88 5.23
CA ASN A 99 -9.00 3.69 6.60
C ASN A 99 -10.35 4.39 6.79
N ILE A 100 -11.32 3.66 7.33
CA ILE A 100 -12.64 4.17 7.64
C ILE A 100 -12.87 3.97 9.14
N THR A 101 -13.12 5.06 9.87
CA THR A 101 -13.43 5.04 11.31
C THR A 101 -14.91 5.31 11.50
N TYR A 102 -15.55 4.56 12.39
CA TYR A 102 -16.95 4.72 12.75
C TYR A 102 -17.11 5.70 13.91
N GLU A 103 -18.24 6.41 13.96
CA GLU A 103 -18.56 7.30 15.09
C GLU A 103 -18.80 6.53 16.39
N VAL A 104 -19.45 5.36 16.27
CA VAL A 104 -19.78 4.45 17.37
C VAL A 104 -19.40 3.03 16.95
N PRO A 105 -18.86 2.20 17.86
CA PRO A 105 -18.60 0.80 17.57
C PRO A 105 -19.85 0.08 17.02
N ILE A 106 -19.70 -0.80 16.03
CA ILE A 106 -20.82 -1.56 15.43
C ILE A 106 -21.53 -2.48 16.42
N THR A 107 -20.87 -2.85 17.52
CA THR A 107 -21.46 -3.61 18.65
C THR A 107 -22.48 -2.80 19.44
N VAL A 108 -22.44 -1.46 19.34
CA VAL A 108 -23.33 -0.55 20.05
C VAL A 108 -24.50 -0.12 19.18
N ASP A 109 -24.26 0.12 17.90
CA ASP A 109 -25.29 0.49 16.91
C ASP A 109 -25.00 -0.16 15.56
N ASN A 110 -25.98 -0.89 15.03
CA ASN A 110 -25.89 -1.51 13.69
C ASN A 110 -26.00 -0.49 12.55
N ASN A 111 -26.43 0.75 12.84
CA ASN A 111 -26.42 1.85 11.86
C ASN A 111 -25.03 2.49 11.88
N VAL A 112 -24.20 2.07 10.92
CA VAL A 112 -22.81 2.52 10.81
C VAL A 112 -22.76 3.96 10.31
N SER A 113 -22.47 4.92 11.21
CA SER A 113 -22.12 6.29 10.85
C SER A 113 -20.59 6.41 10.73
N ILE A 114 -20.12 6.96 9.62
CA ILE A 114 -18.68 7.16 9.36
C ILE A 114 -18.25 8.47 10.00
N LYS A 115 -17.26 8.39 10.90
CA LYS A 115 -16.62 9.53 11.53
C LYS A 115 -15.57 10.18 10.64
N SER A 116 -14.72 9.36 10.02
CA SER A 116 -13.64 9.82 9.15
C SER A 116 -13.26 8.77 8.14
N THR A 117 -12.72 9.26 7.02
CA THR A 117 -12.11 8.45 5.96
C THR A 117 -10.77 9.07 5.63
N GLU A 118 -9.72 8.26 5.54
CA GLU A 118 -8.38 8.66 5.12
C GLU A 118 -7.89 7.71 4.04
N GLU A 119 -7.46 8.26 2.91
CA GLU A 119 -6.82 7.50 1.84
C GLU A 119 -5.34 7.86 1.77
N LYS A 120 -4.47 6.84 1.75
CA LYS A 120 -3.02 7.00 1.66
C LYS A 120 -2.47 6.16 0.51
N GLY A 121 -1.84 6.82 -0.45
CA GLY A 121 -1.21 6.20 -1.60
C GLY A 121 0.30 6.08 -1.41
N TYR A 122 0.88 4.92 -1.78
CA TYR A 122 2.32 4.66 -1.81
C TYR A 122 2.72 4.31 -3.23
N TYR A 123 3.77 4.95 -3.74
CA TYR A 123 4.28 4.76 -5.09
C TYR A 123 5.66 4.13 -5.03
N LEU A 124 5.84 2.99 -5.70
CA LEU A 124 6.99 2.12 -5.51
C LEU A 124 7.88 2.11 -6.76
N ASP A 125 9.19 1.86 -6.55
CA ASP A 125 10.08 1.45 -7.63
C ASP A 125 9.93 -0.04 -7.95
N ALA A 126 10.65 -0.50 -8.98
CA ALA A 126 10.62 -1.90 -9.43
C ALA A 126 11.11 -2.90 -8.36
N ASN A 127 11.80 -2.45 -7.32
CA ASN A 127 12.31 -3.26 -6.22
C ASN A 127 11.40 -3.20 -4.98
N GLY A 128 10.25 -2.51 -5.07
CA GLY A 128 9.32 -2.33 -3.95
C GLY A 128 9.75 -1.27 -2.94
N ARG A 129 10.67 -0.37 -3.31
CA ARG A 129 11.07 0.75 -2.46
C ARG A 129 10.06 1.89 -2.59
N VAL A 130 9.67 2.50 -1.47
CA VAL A 130 8.73 3.62 -1.44
C VAL A 130 9.43 4.89 -1.94
N CYS A 131 8.95 5.44 -3.06
CA CYS A 131 9.50 6.65 -3.69
C CYS A 131 8.60 7.86 -3.50
N GLY A 132 7.33 7.67 -3.21
CA GLY A 132 6.37 8.74 -2.99
C GLY A 132 5.20 8.30 -2.14
N VAL A 133 4.61 9.25 -1.45
CA VAL A 133 3.41 9.07 -0.61
C VAL A 133 2.47 10.23 -0.89
N ASP A 134 1.17 9.96 -0.91
CA ASP A 134 0.15 10.99 -0.80
C ASP A 134 -0.90 10.62 0.26
N VAL A 135 -1.57 11.64 0.80
CA VAL A 135 -2.72 11.49 1.70
C VAL A 135 -3.85 12.33 1.13
N ASP A 136 -4.98 11.69 0.86
CA ASP A 136 -6.16 12.31 0.24
C ASP A 136 -5.82 13.09 -1.05
N GLY A 137 -4.87 12.54 -1.83
CA GLY A 137 -4.40 13.10 -3.09
C GLY A 137 -3.34 14.20 -2.96
N VAL A 138 -2.89 14.54 -1.75
CA VAL A 138 -1.86 15.55 -1.50
C VAL A 138 -0.52 14.88 -1.20
N ALA A 139 0.51 15.20 -1.99
CA ALA A 139 1.85 14.65 -1.81
C ALA A 139 2.40 14.96 -0.42
N GLN A 140 3.00 13.95 0.22
CA GLN A 140 3.59 14.03 1.55
C GLN A 140 5.05 13.56 1.52
N PRO A 141 5.89 13.98 2.48
CA PRO A 141 7.20 13.36 2.69
C PRO A 141 7.05 11.87 2.98
N VAL A 142 8.01 11.07 2.49
CA VAL A 142 8.07 9.64 2.82
C VAL A 142 8.48 9.49 4.28
N GLU A 143 7.64 8.86 5.09
CA GLU A 143 7.91 8.59 6.50
C GLU A 143 9.06 7.58 6.65
N ALA A 144 9.86 7.70 7.71
CA ALA A 144 11.04 6.87 7.92
C ALA A 144 10.72 5.37 8.05
N ASP A 145 9.55 5.02 8.57
CA ASP A 145 9.06 3.65 8.76
C ASP A 145 8.22 3.12 7.59
N ALA A 146 7.89 3.97 6.61
CA ALA A 146 7.04 3.60 5.47
C ALA A 146 7.58 2.36 4.74
N GLN A 147 8.90 2.24 4.58
CA GLN A 147 9.51 1.11 3.88
C GLN A 147 9.29 -0.23 4.62
N GLU A 148 9.47 -0.27 5.93
CA GLU A 148 9.27 -1.50 6.72
C GLU A 148 7.79 -1.87 6.74
N MET A 149 6.90 -0.91 6.93
CA MET A 149 5.47 -1.12 6.88
C MET A 149 5.01 -1.69 5.53
N ILE A 150 5.51 -1.18 4.41
CA ILE A 150 5.19 -1.67 3.07
C ILE A 150 5.71 -3.09 2.85
N LYS A 151 6.91 -3.43 3.33
CA LYS A 151 7.43 -4.80 3.29
C LYS A 151 6.51 -5.80 4.02
N GLU A 152 6.04 -5.42 5.21
CA GLU A 152 5.09 -6.24 5.97
C GLU A 152 3.77 -6.44 5.23
N TYR A 153 3.26 -5.39 4.58
CA TYR A 153 2.03 -5.47 3.79
C TYR A 153 2.19 -6.41 2.60
N ILE A 154 3.29 -6.28 1.85
CA ILE A 154 3.58 -7.15 0.69
C ILE A 154 3.75 -8.61 1.14
N ALA A 155 4.46 -8.87 2.24
CA ALA A 155 4.63 -10.20 2.81
C ALA A 155 3.30 -10.84 3.25
N GLY A 156 2.28 -10.04 3.52
CA GLY A 156 0.94 -10.48 3.88
C GLY A 156 0.05 -10.92 2.72
N ILE A 157 0.49 -10.77 1.47
CA ILE A 157 -0.26 -11.22 0.28
C ILE A 157 -0.20 -12.74 0.18
N LYS A 158 -1.37 -13.38 0.03
CA LYS A 158 -1.52 -14.83 -0.13
C LYS A 158 -1.81 -15.22 -1.58
#